data_f5cd96c164dc344e98499a1330e393c0
#
_entry.id   f5cd96c164dc344e98499a1330e393c0
#
_cell.length_a   1.000
_cell.length_b   1.000
_cell.length_c   1.000
_cell.angle_alpha   90.00
_cell.angle_beta   90.00
_cell.angle_gamma   90.00
#
_symmetry.space_group_name_H-M   'P 1'
#
loop_
_entity.id
_entity.type
_entity.pdbx_description
1 polymer ?
#
loop_
_entity_poly.entity_id
_entity_poly.type
_entity_poly.pdbx_seq_one_letter_code
_entity_poly.pdbx_strand_id
1 'polypeptide(L)'
;MKRNRTQSSCFAILHIFIALGFTTILSSCYVQNITDDYKFLRQEAQERVTKTTGSIDELKDDRAIYLINAQQVKDYCKQHSNVIIYNFSPSYIMNKNLNANDFVDMCKANGVNALPIANSYLGLDKVRKLGVPVLMIRHQPYKTNKWRSYTKLFYKDVTNSNKRINNSKRFFSFKNGVYIGNFSTYEEALKSLQ
;
A
#
# COMPACT_ATOMS: atom_id res chain seq x y z
N MET A 1 54.48 -48.46 -16.21
CA MET A 1 53.29 -47.72 -16.65
C MET A 1 52.61 -47.10 -15.42
N LYS A 2 52.95 -45.87 -15.05
CA LYS A 2 52.26 -45.07 -13.99
C LYS A 2 52.04 -43.67 -14.56
N ARG A 3 50.87 -43.46 -15.18
CA ARG A 3 50.42 -42.12 -15.64
C ARG A 3 48.92 -42.05 -15.46
N ASN A 4 48.44 -40.88 -15.04
CA ASN A 4 47.07 -40.36 -15.14
C ASN A 4 46.10 -40.55 -13.95
N ARG A 5 46.55 -40.56 -12.66
CA ARG A 5 45.60 -40.36 -11.55
C ARG A 5 45.48 -38.90 -11.05
N THR A 6 46.50 -38.07 -11.30
CA THR A 6 46.53 -36.68 -10.78
C THR A 6 45.73 -35.68 -11.64
N GLN A 7 45.59 -35.90 -12.95
CA GLN A 7 44.80 -35.00 -13.79
C GLN A 7 43.28 -35.10 -13.56
N SER A 8 42.79 -36.31 -13.29
CA SER A 8 41.36 -36.53 -13.05
C SER A 8 40.85 -35.84 -11.78
N SER A 9 41.68 -35.76 -10.73
CA SER A 9 41.31 -35.08 -9.46
C SER A 9 41.21 -33.55 -9.60
N CYS A 10 42.09 -32.92 -10.38
CA CYS A 10 42.05 -31.47 -10.60
C CYS A 10 40.79 -31.04 -11.35
N PHE A 11 40.40 -31.81 -12.38
CA PHE A 11 39.15 -31.51 -13.12
C PHE A 11 37.91 -31.68 -12.27
N ALA A 12 37.83 -32.70 -11.40
CA ALA A 12 36.71 -32.89 -10.50
C ALA A 12 36.57 -31.76 -9.47
N ILE A 13 37.68 -31.30 -8.90
CA ILE A 13 37.70 -30.17 -7.94
C ILE A 13 37.27 -28.87 -8.63
N LEU A 14 37.74 -28.59 -9.86
CA LEU A 14 37.37 -27.41 -10.62
C LEU A 14 35.86 -27.36 -10.93
N HIS A 15 35.24 -28.51 -11.28
CA HIS A 15 33.80 -28.59 -11.53
C HIS A 15 32.97 -28.38 -10.27
N ILE A 16 33.44 -28.84 -9.08
CA ILE A 16 32.80 -28.61 -7.81
C ILE A 16 32.81 -27.11 -7.44
N PHE A 17 33.92 -26.42 -7.65
CA PHE A 17 34.01 -24.97 -7.40
C PHE A 17 33.12 -24.15 -8.34
N ILE A 18 33.03 -24.53 -9.62
CA ILE A 18 32.14 -23.88 -10.59
C ILE A 18 30.68 -24.14 -10.21
N ALA A 19 30.29 -25.34 -9.81
CA ALA A 19 28.93 -25.67 -9.38
C ALA A 19 28.54 -24.95 -8.08
N LEU A 20 29.43 -24.84 -7.07
CA LEU A 20 29.20 -24.05 -5.87
C LEU A 20 29.11 -22.55 -6.16
N GLY A 21 29.94 -22.02 -7.07
CA GLY A 21 29.85 -20.61 -7.48
C GLY A 21 28.57 -20.28 -8.19
N PHE A 22 28.01 -21.17 -9.00
CA PHE A 22 26.75 -20.97 -9.70
C PHE A 22 25.53 -21.03 -8.77
N THR A 23 25.55 -21.88 -7.74
CA THR A 23 24.45 -21.97 -6.76
C THR A 23 24.36 -20.74 -5.87
N THR A 24 25.46 -20.06 -5.58
CA THR A 24 25.44 -18.81 -4.78
C THR A 24 24.92 -17.61 -5.58
N ILE A 25 25.07 -17.61 -6.92
CA ILE A 25 24.54 -16.53 -7.77
C ILE A 25 23.01 -16.66 -7.95
N LEU A 26 22.47 -17.87 -7.95
CA LEU A 26 21.03 -18.12 -8.10
C LEU A 26 20.23 -17.89 -6.80
N SER A 27 20.86 -17.83 -5.64
CA SER A 27 20.19 -17.59 -4.37
C SER A 27 20.12 -16.11 -3.96
N SER A 28 20.65 -15.18 -4.76
CA SER A 28 20.32 -13.76 -4.61
C SER A 28 18.95 -13.48 -5.23
N CYS A 29 17.90 -14.16 -4.77
CA CYS A 29 16.57 -13.60 -4.82
C CYS A 29 16.65 -12.28 -4.05
N TYR A 30 16.79 -11.18 -4.80
CA TYR A 30 16.75 -9.83 -4.29
C TYR A 30 15.38 -9.67 -3.66
N VAL A 31 15.27 -9.99 -2.38
CA VAL A 31 14.10 -9.64 -1.58
C VAL A 31 14.15 -8.13 -1.50
N GLN A 32 13.56 -7.50 -2.50
CA GLN A 32 13.34 -6.08 -2.50
C GLN A 32 12.58 -5.78 -1.21
N ASN A 33 13.26 -5.19 -0.23
CA ASN A 33 12.63 -4.73 0.99
C ASN A 33 11.66 -3.62 0.58
N ILE A 34 10.41 -4.02 0.33
CA ILE A 34 9.34 -3.13 -0.06
C ILE A 34 8.98 -2.32 1.17
N THR A 35 9.67 -1.19 1.33
CA THR A 35 9.46 -0.22 2.41
C THR A 35 8.32 0.74 2.06
N ASP A 36 8.03 1.68 2.94
CA ASP A 36 7.08 2.78 2.67
C ASP A 36 7.60 3.80 1.66
N ASP A 37 8.88 3.70 1.31
CA ASP A 37 9.58 4.53 0.32
C ASP A 37 9.67 6.03 0.67
N TYR A 38 9.53 6.40 1.96
CA TYR A 38 9.64 7.80 2.41
C TYR A 38 10.93 8.48 1.94
N LYS A 39 12.05 7.76 1.94
CA LYS A 39 13.36 8.25 1.50
C LYS A 39 13.42 8.66 0.03
N PHE A 40 12.47 8.21 -0.80
CA PHE A 40 12.39 8.57 -2.22
C PHE A 40 11.45 9.75 -2.50
N LEU A 41 10.76 10.28 -1.48
CA LEU A 41 10.08 11.55 -1.61
C LEU A 41 11.10 12.67 -1.83
N ARG A 42 10.79 13.59 -2.73
CA ARG A 42 11.54 14.83 -2.85
C ARG A 42 11.44 15.63 -1.54
N GLN A 43 12.48 16.36 -1.19
CA GLN A 43 12.56 17.12 0.05
C GLN A 43 11.32 17.99 0.29
N GLU A 44 10.89 18.75 -0.71
CA GLU A 44 9.67 19.57 -0.66
C GLU A 44 8.41 18.79 -0.30
N ALA A 45 8.33 17.52 -0.70
CA ALA A 45 7.21 16.65 -0.38
C ALA A 45 7.36 16.05 1.03
N GLN A 46 8.59 15.80 1.51
CA GLN A 46 8.85 15.36 2.88
C GLN A 46 8.43 16.42 3.90
N GLU A 47 8.65 17.70 3.61
CA GLU A 47 8.26 18.82 4.46
C GLU A 47 6.75 18.98 4.62
N ARG A 48 5.97 18.45 3.65
CA ARG A 48 4.50 18.46 3.67
C ARG A 48 3.88 17.28 4.43
N VAL A 49 4.70 16.31 4.88
CA VAL A 49 4.20 15.16 5.63
C VAL A 49 3.87 15.57 7.06
N THR A 50 2.61 15.51 7.42
CA THR A 50 2.09 15.99 8.70
C THR A 50 1.37 14.87 9.46
N LYS A 51 1.72 14.71 10.73
CA LYS A 51 0.94 13.86 11.64
C LYS A 51 -0.31 14.62 12.07
N THR A 52 -1.46 13.97 12.00
CA THR A 52 -2.70 14.54 12.49
C THR A 52 -3.31 13.67 13.60
N THR A 53 -4.01 14.32 14.53
CA THR A 53 -4.78 13.68 15.62
C THR A 53 -6.25 14.05 15.58
N GLY A 54 -6.63 15.06 14.80
CA GLY A 54 -8.01 15.50 14.61
C GLY A 54 -8.84 14.63 13.67
N SER A 55 -10.07 15.05 13.44
CA SER A 55 -10.98 14.42 12.48
C SER A 55 -10.44 14.53 11.04
N ILE A 56 -10.74 13.52 10.22
CA ILE A 56 -10.44 13.58 8.78
C ILE A 56 -11.23 14.70 8.11
N ASP A 57 -12.44 15.00 8.58
CA ASP A 57 -13.29 16.08 8.04
C ASP A 57 -12.73 17.50 8.24
N GLU A 58 -11.80 17.66 9.21
CA GLU A 58 -11.12 18.93 9.47
C GLU A 58 -9.89 19.16 8.58
N LEU A 59 -9.44 18.12 7.85
CA LEU A 59 -8.25 18.19 7.01
C LEU A 59 -8.55 18.91 5.70
N LYS A 60 -7.56 19.65 5.20
CA LYS A 60 -7.70 20.47 4.00
C LYS A 60 -7.05 19.80 2.79
N ASP A 61 -7.60 20.05 1.62
CA ASP A 61 -6.95 19.74 0.33
C ASP A 61 -5.92 20.83 -0.02
N ASP A 62 -4.85 20.91 0.79
CA ASP A 62 -3.80 21.94 0.75
C ASP A 62 -2.44 21.39 0.30
N ARG A 63 -2.41 20.20 -0.30
CA ARG A 63 -1.21 19.44 -0.68
C ARG A 63 -0.41 18.86 0.49
N ALA A 64 -0.82 19.03 1.75
CA ALA A 64 -0.25 18.29 2.85
C ALA A 64 -0.50 16.79 2.69
N ILE A 65 0.43 15.98 3.20
CA ILE A 65 0.30 14.52 3.24
C ILE A 65 0.02 14.17 4.69
N TYR A 66 -1.25 13.88 4.99
CA TYR A 66 -1.68 13.64 6.35
C TYR A 66 -1.49 12.18 6.76
N LEU A 67 -0.68 11.94 7.80
CA LEU A 67 -0.52 10.61 8.38
C LEU A 67 -1.67 10.28 9.30
N ILE A 68 -2.52 9.34 8.89
CA ILE A 68 -3.72 8.94 9.61
C ILE A 68 -3.57 7.57 10.27
N ASN A 69 -4.32 7.34 11.33
CA ASN A 69 -4.44 6.06 12.02
C ASN A 69 -5.80 5.38 11.77
N ALA A 70 -5.92 4.11 12.15
CA ALA A 70 -7.13 3.33 11.91
C ALA A 70 -8.35 3.87 12.68
N GLN A 71 -8.15 4.49 13.85
CA GLN A 71 -9.26 5.06 14.63
C GLN A 71 -9.90 6.25 13.92
N GLN A 72 -9.08 7.16 13.36
CA GLN A 72 -9.59 8.30 12.58
C GLN A 72 -10.44 7.84 11.38
N VAL A 73 -10.03 6.77 10.70
CA VAL A 73 -10.80 6.19 9.58
C VAL A 73 -12.12 5.58 10.07
N LYS A 74 -12.12 4.86 11.19
CA LYS A 74 -13.35 4.33 11.78
C LYS A 74 -14.33 5.43 12.18
N ASP A 75 -13.81 6.50 12.76
CA ASP A 75 -14.66 7.62 13.22
C ASP A 75 -15.24 8.37 12.01
N TYR A 76 -14.46 8.59 10.95
CA TYR A 76 -14.96 9.09 9.67
C TYR A 76 -16.07 8.21 9.10
N CYS A 77 -15.88 6.89 9.04
CA CYS A 77 -16.90 5.97 8.54
C CYS A 77 -18.19 5.96 9.37
N LYS A 78 -18.11 6.26 10.67
CA LYS A 78 -19.31 6.39 11.54
C LYS A 78 -20.09 7.68 11.30
N GLN A 79 -19.40 8.75 10.93
CA GLN A 79 -19.99 10.07 10.68
C GLN A 79 -20.67 10.17 9.31
N HIS A 80 -20.31 9.28 8.38
CA HIS A 80 -20.80 9.27 7.00
C HIS A 80 -21.56 7.99 6.66
N SER A 81 -22.75 8.14 6.06
CA SER A 81 -23.68 7.01 5.80
C SER A 81 -23.11 5.97 4.85
N ASN A 82 -22.49 6.41 3.75
CA ASN A 82 -21.90 5.55 2.73
C ASN A 82 -20.47 6.01 2.46
N VAL A 83 -19.48 5.14 2.70
CA VAL A 83 -18.07 5.43 2.48
C VAL A 83 -17.44 4.33 1.67
N ILE A 84 -16.69 4.68 0.64
CA ILE A 84 -15.76 3.76 -0.01
C ILE A 84 -14.34 4.25 0.24
N ILE A 85 -13.54 3.39 0.85
CA ILE A 85 -12.10 3.61 1.00
C ILE A 85 -11.40 2.99 -0.21
N TYR A 86 -10.51 3.75 -0.84
CA TYR A 86 -9.63 3.24 -1.88
C TYR A 86 -8.18 3.19 -1.38
N ASN A 87 -7.69 1.96 -1.15
CA ASN A 87 -6.29 1.70 -0.81
C ASN A 87 -5.45 1.75 -2.09
N PHE A 88 -4.76 2.85 -2.32
CA PHE A 88 -3.99 3.03 -3.55
C PHE A 88 -2.48 3.13 -3.31
N SER A 89 -1.72 2.69 -4.32
CA SER A 89 -0.27 2.90 -4.39
C SER A 89 0.01 3.98 -5.44
N PRO A 90 0.52 5.15 -5.07
CA PRO A 90 0.71 6.24 -6.02
C PRO A 90 1.66 5.91 -7.18
N SER A 91 2.64 5.04 -6.97
CA SER A 91 3.57 4.57 -8.01
C SER A 91 2.93 3.69 -9.09
N TYR A 92 1.79 3.05 -8.78
CA TYR A 92 1.07 2.17 -9.72
C TYR A 92 0.06 2.91 -10.60
N ILE A 93 0.00 4.25 -10.52
CA ILE A 93 -0.90 5.08 -11.34
C ILE A 93 -0.61 4.91 -12.85
N MET A 94 0.56 4.46 -13.23
CA MET A 94 0.96 4.31 -14.64
C MET A 94 0.41 3.06 -15.34
N ASN A 95 -0.17 2.09 -14.63
CA ASN A 95 -0.63 0.84 -15.23
C ASN A 95 -2.08 0.50 -14.86
N LYS A 96 -3.06 0.89 -15.69
CA LYS A 96 -4.47 0.39 -15.73
C LYS A 96 -5.28 0.41 -14.42
N ASN A 97 -4.80 1.01 -13.34
CA ASN A 97 -5.54 1.16 -12.11
C ASN A 97 -6.30 2.49 -12.12
N LEU A 98 -7.46 2.50 -11.49
CA LEU A 98 -8.21 3.70 -11.22
C LEU A 98 -7.30 4.72 -10.52
N ASN A 99 -7.15 5.92 -11.04
CA ASN A 99 -6.42 6.97 -10.35
C ASN A 99 -7.27 7.56 -9.21
N ALA A 100 -6.63 8.21 -8.24
CA ALA A 100 -7.34 8.67 -7.06
C ALA A 100 -8.32 9.82 -7.36
N ASN A 101 -8.07 10.64 -8.39
CA ASN A 101 -8.97 11.70 -8.82
C ASN A 101 -10.25 11.10 -9.42
N ASP A 102 -10.11 10.17 -10.37
CA ASP A 102 -11.26 9.51 -11.01
C ASP A 102 -12.10 8.79 -9.96
N PHE A 103 -11.46 8.16 -8.96
CA PHE A 103 -12.16 7.53 -7.85
C PHE A 103 -13.01 8.54 -7.05
N VAL A 104 -12.44 9.72 -6.73
CA VAL A 104 -13.17 10.77 -5.99
C VAL A 104 -14.34 11.28 -6.81
N ASP A 105 -14.14 11.53 -8.10
CA ASP A 105 -15.18 12.01 -9.00
C ASP A 105 -16.31 10.98 -9.17
N MET A 106 -15.97 9.70 -9.30
CA MET A 106 -16.96 8.61 -9.36
C MET A 106 -17.78 8.50 -8.07
N CYS A 107 -17.14 8.59 -6.90
CA CYS A 107 -17.84 8.58 -5.62
C CYS A 107 -18.80 9.77 -5.52
N LYS A 108 -18.34 10.98 -5.86
CA LYS A 108 -19.15 12.20 -5.85
C LYS A 108 -20.37 12.07 -6.76
N ALA A 109 -20.20 11.56 -7.99
CA ALA A 109 -21.28 11.33 -8.93
C ALA A 109 -22.35 10.36 -8.42
N ASN A 110 -21.99 9.45 -7.52
CA ASN A 110 -22.88 8.44 -6.92
C ASN A 110 -23.33 8.77 -5.50
N GLY A 111 -23.05 9.97 -4.98
CA GLY A 111 -23.45 10.38 -3.62
C GLY A 111 -22.79 9.58 -2.50
N VAL A 112 -21.58 9.07 -2.75
CA VAL A 112 -20.78 8.27 -1.80
C VAL A 112 -19.56 9.08 -1.35
N ASN A 113 -19.21 8.98 -0.07
CA ASN A 113 -18.03 9.64 0.46
C ASN A 113 -16.78 8.87 0.05
N ALA A 114 -15.86 9.56 -0.62
CA ALA A 114 -14.60 9.03 -1.09
C ALA A 114 -13.50 9.18 -0.03
N LEU A 115 -12.77 8.10 0.27
CA LEU A 115 -11.63 8.15 1.17
C LEU A 115 -10.41 7.48 0.52
N PRO A 116 -9.68 8.17 -0.40
CA PRO A 116 -8.46 7.63 -0.98
C PRO A 116 -7.33 7.65 0.06
N ILE A 117 -6.77 6.49 0.39
CA ILE A 117 -5.68 6.34 1.35
C ILE A 117 -4.48 5.71 0.66
N ALA A 118 -3.37 6.46 0.61
CA ALA A 118 -2.11 5.96 0.07
C ALA A 118 -1.45 4.96 1.02
N ASN A 119 -0.86 3.91 0.45
CA ASN A 119 -0.15 2.88 1.21
C ASN A 119 1.37 2.94 1.05
N SER A 120 1.90 3.85 0.26
CA SER A 120 3.33 4.06 0.05
C SER A 120 3.58 5.50 -0.35
N TYR A 121 4.77 6.02 -0.05
CA TYR A 121 5.17 7.37 -0.42
C TYR A 121 5.64 7.47 -1.88
N LEU A 122 6.02 6.36 -2.51
CA LEU A 122 6.55 6.37 -3.86
C LEU A 122 5.53 6.91 -4.87
N GLY A 123 5.85 8.04 -5.49
CA GLY A 123 4.99 8.75 -6.45
C GLY A 123 3.92 9.63 -5.82
N LEU A 124 3.86 9.75 -4.49
CA LEU A 124 2.88 10.59 -3.80
C LEU A 124 3.10 12.08 -4.06
N ASP A 125 4.33 12.49 -4.35
CA ASP A 125 4.68 13.84 -4.80
C ASP A 125 4.05 14.23 -6.15
N LYS A 126 3.64 13.26 -6.95
CA LYS A 126 2.98 13.44 -8.25
C LYS A 126 1.45 13.45 -8.15
N VAL A 127 0.91 13.06 -6.99
CA VAL A 127 -0.54 13.15 -6.76
C VAL A 127 -0.93 14.63 -6.74
N ARG A 128 -1.80 15.00 -7.68
CA ARG A 128 -2.31 16.36 -7.81
C ARG A 128 -3.42 16.59 -6.81
N LYS A 129 -3.94 17.82 -6.79
CA LYS A 129 -5.10 18.18 -6.00
C LYS A 129 -6.26 17.21 -6.26
N LEU A 130 -6.73 16.52 -5.21
CA LEU A 130 -7.74 15.46 -5.31
C LEU A 130 -9.18 15.98 -5.11
N GLY A 131 -9.34 17.22 -4.63
CA GLY A 131 -10.63 17.70 -4.11
C GLY A 131 -10.97 17.12 -2.73
N VAL A 132 -10.07 16.29 -2.19
CA VAL A 132 -10.08 15.74 -0.83
C VAL A 132 -8.66 15.71 -0.28
N PRO A 133 -8.45 15.65 1.05
CA PRO A 133 -7.12 15.59 1.65
C PRO A 133 -6.30 14.38 1.18
N VAL A 134 -4.99 14.55 0.99
CA VAL A 134 -4.08 13.45 0.68
C VAL A 134 -3.75 12.69 1.96
N LEU A 135 -4.30 11.49 2.07
CA LEU A 135 -4.15 10.64 3.25
C LEU A 135 -3.11 9.54 3.03
N MET A 136 -2.28 9.30 4.04
CA MET A 136 -1.27 8.24 4.06
C MET A 136 -1.38 7.42 5.34
N ILE A 137 -1.23 6.11 5.26
CA ILE A 137 -1.21 5.24 6.43
C ILE A 137 -0.03 5.59 7.34
N ARG A 138 -0.31 5.90 8.60
CA ARG A 138 0.70 6.03 9.66
C ARG A 138 1.16 4.63 10.08
N HIS A 139 2.37 4.23 9.67
CA HIS A 139 2.84 2.85 9.87
C HIS A 139 3.52 2.60 11.23
N GLN A 140 3.99 3.65 11.93
CA GLN A 140 4.75 3.53 13.18
C GLN A 140 4.07 2.66 14.27
N PRO A 141 2.74 2.72 14.48
CA PRO A 141 2.08 1.84 15.44
C PRO A 141 2.25 0.35 15.14
N TYR A 142 2.47 0.00 13.88
CA TYR A 142 2.61 -1.39 13.42
C TYR A 142 4.05 -1.92 13.50
N LYS A 143 5.00 -1.11 13.96
CA LYS A 143 6.42 -1.47 14.16
C LYS A 143 7.07 -2.09 12.91
N THR A 144 6.64 -1.69 11.72
CA THR A 144 7.17 -2.13 10.44
C THR A 144 7.04 -1.04 9.38
N ASN A 145 8.03 -0.92 8.51
CA ASN A 145 8.00 -0.04 7.35
C ASN A 145 7.69 -0.80 6.04
N LYS A 146 7.44 -2.12 6.11
CA LYS A 146 7.05 -2.93 4.95
C LYS A 146 5.60 -2.61 4.59
N TRP A 147 5.37 -1.89 3.48
CA TRP A 147 4.05 -1.39 3.12
C TRP A 147 2.96 -2.47 3.07
N ARG A 148 3.25 -3.68 2.57
CA ARG A 148 2.29 -4.80 2.56
C ARG A 148 1.89 -5.23 3.97
N SER A 149 2.82 -5.21 4.92
CA SER A 149 2.59 -5.63 6.30
C SER A 149 1.77 -4.62 7.06
N TYR A 150 2.18 -3.35 7.08
CA TYR A 150 1.43 -2.34 7.82
C TYR A 150 0.06 -2.04 7.19
N THR A 151 -0.08 -2.09 5.87
CA THR A 151 -1.38 -1.94 5.20
C THR A 151 -2.36 -3.03 5.64
N LYS A 152 -1.90 -4.28 5.70
CA LYS A 152 -2.73 -5.39 6.18
C LYS A 152 -3.18 -5.19 7.63
N LEU A 153 -2.27 -4.78 8.51
CA LEU A 153 -2.57 -4.52 9.92
C LEU A 153 -3.51 -3.33 10.08
N PHE A 154 -3.25 -2.24 9.36
CA PHE A 154 -4.10 -1.06 9.34
C PHE A 154 -5.54 -1.39 8.96
N TYR A 155 -5.77 -2.09 7.84
CA TYR A 155 -7.12 -2.45 7.42
C TYR A 155 -7.76 -3.52 8.30
N LYS A 156 -6.99 -4.37 8.96
CA LYS A 156 -7.51 -5.25 10.01
C LYS A 156 -8.10 -4.42 11.16
N ASP A 157 -7.39 -3.38 11.59
CA ASP A 157 -7.85 -2.48 12.66
C ASP A 157 -9.05 -1.64 12.20
N VAL A 158 -9.02 -1.09 10.97
CA VAL A 158 -10.12 -0.29 10.42
C VAL A 158 -11.41 -1.10 10.34
N THR A 159 -11.34 -2.35 9.89
CA THR A 159 -12.53 -3.21 9.68
C THR A 159 -12.98 -3.95 10.92
N ASN A 160 -12.21 -3.94 12.02
CA ASN A 160 -12.39 -4.80 13.19
C ASN A 160 -12.56 -6.28 12.81
N SER A 161 -12.00 -6.71 11.68
CA SER A 161 -12.21 -8.04 11.14
C SER A 161 -11.16 -9.01 11.66
N ASN A 162 -11.60 -10.12 12.23
CA ASN A 162 -10.72 -11.25 12.54
C ASN A 162 -10.35 -12.06 11.29
N LYS A 163 -11.04 -11.84 10.16
CA LYS A 163 -10.74 -12.50 8.88
C LYS A 163 -9.49 -11.89 8.25
N ARG A 164 -8.79 -12.70 7.47
CA ARG A 164 -7.61 -12.25 6.71
C ARG A 164 -8.05 -11.24 5.65
N ILE A 165 -7.53 -10.01 5.75
CA ILE A 165 -7.73 -9.00 4.71
C ILE A 165 -6.95 -9.40 3.45
N ASN A 166 -7.63 -9.41 2.32
CA ASN A 166 -7.01 -9.65 1.03
C ASN A 166 -6.49 -8.33 0.45
N ASN A 167 -5.17 -8.13 0.47
CA ASN A 167 -4.54 -6.89 0.00
C ASN A 167 -4.65 -6.66 -1.53
N SER A 168 -5.07 -7.68 -2.30
CA SER A 168 -5.33 -7.48 -3.73
C SER A 168 -6.65 -6.76 -3.99
N LYS A 169 -7.58 -6.82 -3.04
CA LYS A 169 -8.85 -6.09 -3.06
C LYS A 169 -8.61 -4.70 -2.45
N ARG A 170 -8.85 -3.66 -3.24
CA ARG A 170 -8.44 -2.30 -2.91
C ARG A 170 -9.55 -1.39 -2.40
N PHE A 171 -10.81 -1.79 -2.56
CA PHE A 171 -11.97 -0.98 -2.20
C PHE A 171 -12.65 -1.58 -0.99
N PHE A 172 -12.85 -0.76 0.05
CA PHE A 172 -13.50 -1.16 1.30
C PHE A 172 -14.77 -0.33 1.47
N SER A 173 -15.92 -1.00 1.54
CA SER A 173 -17.22 -0.33 1.70
C SER A 173 -17.67 -0.34 3.15
N PHE A 174 -18.21 0.81 3.57
CA PHE A 174 -18.83 1.01 4.88
C PHE A 174 -20.20 1.64 4.71
N LYS A 175 -21.19 1.14 5.44
CA LYS A 175 -22.54 1.70 5.51
C LYS A 175 -22.89 2.00 6.96
N ASN A 176 -23.14 3.27 7.28
CA ASN A 176 -23.40 3.72 8.65
C ASN A 176 -22.33 3.28 9.68
N GLY A 177 -21.06 3.36 9.31
CA GLY A 177 -19.92 2.92 10.13
C GLY A 177 -19.69 1.42 10.17
N VAL A 178 -20.55 0.61 9.57
CA VAL A 178 -20.41 -0.85 9.52
C VAL A 178 -19.63 -1.27 8.28
N TYR A 179 -18.59 -2.07 8.48
CA TYR A 179 -17.83 -2.66 7.37
C TYR A 179 -18.67 -3.70 6.63
N ILE A 180 -18.85 -3.50 5.32
CA ILE A 180 -19.63 -4.40 4.45
C ILE A 180 -18.71 -5.44 3.80
N GLY A 181 -17.56 -5.00 3.26
CA GLY A 181 -16.64 -5.90 2.59
C GLY A 181 -15.49 -5.19 1.90
N ASN A 182 -14.55 -5.97 1.34
CA ASN A 182 -13.51 -5.45 0.46
C ASN A 182 -13.60 -6.10 -0.93
N PHE A 183 -13.40 -5.28 -1.96
CA PHE A 183 -13.72 -5.56 -3.34
C PHE A 183 -12.54 -5.28 -4.26
N SER A 184 -12.53 -5.92 -5.42
CA SER A 184 -11.47 -5.76 -6.43
C SER A 184 -11.70 -4.53 -7.30
N THR A 185 -12.97 -4.17 -7.55
CA THR A 185 -13.36 -3.03 -8.37
C THR A 185 -14.22 -2.04 -7.61
N TYR A 186 -14.30 -0.82 -8.13
CA TYR A 186 -15.16 0.23 -7.59
C TYR A 186 -16.65 -0.13 -7.72
N GLU A 187 -17.05 -0.72 -8.85
CA GLU A 187 -18.42 -1.09 -9.15
C GLU A 187 -18.96 -2.14 -8.17
N GLU A 188 -18.13 -3.14 -7.82
CA GLU A 188 -18.47 -4.12 -6.78
C GLU A 188 -18.67 -3.44 -5.43
N ALA A 189 -17.78 -2.50 -5.06
CA ALA A 189 -17.85 -1.75 -3.82
C ALA A 189 -19.11 -0.86 -3.76
N LEU A 190 -19.42 -0.16 -4.85
CA LEU A 190 -20.61 0.69 -4.97
C LEU A 190 -21.89 -0.13 -4.85
N LYS A 191 -21.97 -1.24 -5.58
CA LYS A 191 -23.14 -2.15 -5.52
C LYS A 191 -23.40 -2.68 -4.11
N SER A 192 -22.36 -2.87 -3.31
CA SER A 192 -22.51 -3.37 -1.94
C SER A 192 -23.14 -2.36 -0.97
N LEU A 193 -23.26 -1.09 -1.35
CA LEU A 193 -23.86 -0.01 -0.56
C LEU A 193 -25.35 0.22 -0.88
N GLN A 194 -25.79 -0.26 -2.04
CA GLN A 194 -27.19 -0.22 -2.45
C GLN A 194 -28.03 -1.25 -1.67
#